data_47509a7b2d2652b08a4979155bfe7138
#
_entry.id   47509a7b2d2652b08a4979155bfe7138
#
_cell.length_a   1.000
_cell.length_b   1.000
_cell.length_c   1.000
_cell.angle_alpha   90.00
_cell.angle_beta   90.00
_cell.angle_gamma   90.00
#
_symmetry.space_group_name_H-M   'P 1'
#
loop_
_entity.id
_entity.type
_entity.pdbx_description
1 polymer ?
#
loop_
_entity_poly.entity_id
_entity_poly.type
_entity_poly.pdbx_seq_one_letter_code
_entity_poly.pdbx_strand_id
1 'polypeptide(L)'
;MPRQSNTLPTSDRVVRKSHRYFDLVREHRAARDTMPPIPLEGDELAAWCSRLRQMNATEIDLAHSNPKSVEGAFEMLRLVRHRLDQLEDVLRLSDAHHLSKIIERSERALRKAVRRQNAN
;
A
#
# COMPACT_ATOMS: atom_id res chain seq x y z
N MET A 1 -6.58 -1.70 31.55
CA MET A 1 -6.40 -1.94 30.75
C MET A 1 -6.21 -1.60 29.83
N PRO A 2 -5.89 -1.57 29.91
CA PRO A 2 -5.66 -1.54 29.03
C PRO A 2 -5.64 -1.35 28.07
N ARG A 3 -5.55 -1.06 27.92
CA ARG A 3 -5.55 -0.93 27.01
C ARG A 3 -5.48 -1.24 25.98
N GLN A 4 -5.63 -1.41 26.15
CA GLN A 4 -5.51 -2.12 25.05
C GLN A 4 -6.14 -1.75 23.83
N SER A 5 -6.96 -0.84 23.74
CA SER A 5 -7.55 -0.29 22.56
C SER A 5 -6.50 0.14 21.55
N ASN A 6 -5.36 0.57 22.00
CA ASN A 6 -4.28 0.94 21.09
C ASN A 6 -3.53 -0.25 20.56
N THR A 7 -3.72 -1.42 21.12
CA THR A 7 -3.11 -2.64 20.62
C THR A 7 -4.10 -3.46 19.80
N LEU A 8 -5.36 -3.06 19.76
CA LEU A 8 -6.35 -3.74 18.97
C LEU A 8 -6.07 -3.53 17.48
N PRO A 9 -6.32 -4.55 16.67
CA PRO A 9 -6.22 -4.36 15.24
C PRO A 9 -7.15 -3.25 14.81
N THR A 10 -6.68 -2.41 13.95
CA THR A 10 -7.52 -1.37 13.40
C THR A 10 -8.66 -2.00 12.61
N SER A 11 -9.84 -1.41 12.67
CA SER A 11 -10.96 -1.82 11.85
C SER A 11 -10.82 -1.33 10.41
N ASP A 12 -9.86 -0.47 10.15
CA ASP A 12 -9.63 0.04 8.80
C ASP A 12 -8.81 -0.95 7.98
N ARG A 13 -9.47 -1.58 7.01
CA ARG A 13 -8.85 -2.53 6.10
C ARG A 13 -7.67 -1.92 5.36
N VAL A 14 -7.75 -0.64 5.04
CA VAL A 14 -6.70 0.05 4.29
C VAL A 14 -5.40 0.03 5.07
N VAL A 15 -5.45 0.26 6.38
CA VAL A 15 -4.25 0.24 7.22
C VAL A 15 -3.60 -1.15 7.18
N ARG A 16 -4.40 -2.20 7.37
CA ARG A 16 -3.86 -3.57 7.36
C ARG A 16 -3.26 -3.95 6.02
N LYS A 17 -3.95 -3.59 4.93
CA LYS A 17 -3.48 -3.90 3.58
C LYS A 17 -2.24 -3.12 3.21
N SER A 18 -2.16 -1.87 3.63
CA SER A 18 -0.97 -1.06 3.41
C SER A 18 0.24 -1.66 4.13
N HIS A 19 0.06 -2.08 5.38
CA HIS A 19 1.14 -2.73 6.13
C HIS A 19 1.58 -4.01 5.43
N ARG A 20 0.63 -4.81 4.95
CA ARG A 20 0.93 -6.03 4.20
C ARG A 20 1.71 -5.72 2.92
N TYR A 21 1.28 -4.70 2.19
CA TYR A 21 1.96 -4.29 0.96
C TYR A 21 3.41 -3.92 1.25
N PHE A 22 3.66 -3.10 2.27
CA PHE A 22 5.01 -2.67 2.57
C PHE A 22 5.88 -3.79 3.14
N ASP A 23 5.29 -4.78 3.81
CA ASP A 23 6.01 -5.99 4.19
C ASP A 23 6.49 -6.75 2.96
N LEU A 24 5.61 -6.90 1.95
CA LEU A 24 5.97 -7.55 0.70
C LEU A 24 7.07 -6.76 -0.04
N VAL A 25 7.00 -5.44 -0.01
CA VAL A 25 8.03 -4.59 -0.61
C VAL A 25 9.39 -4.86 0.05
N ARG A 26 9.42 -4.94 1.38
CA ARG A 26 10.66 -5.22 2.10
C ARG A 26 11.21 -6.60 1.76
N GLU A 27 10.34 -7.62 1.72
CA GLU A 27 10.74 -8.97 1.35
C GLU A 27 11.33 -9.00 -0.06
N HIS A 28 10.66 -8.33 -0.98
CA HIS A 28 11.08 -8.28 -2.37
C HIS A 28 12.42 -7.57 -2.52
N ARG A 29 12.60 -6.46 -1.82
CA ARG A 29 13.85 -5.70 -1.86
C ARG A 29 15.01 -6.53 -1.30
N ALA A 30 14.78 -7.23 -0.18
CA ALA A 30 15.80 -8.09 0.41
C ALA A 30 16.19 -9.22 -0.56
N ALA A 31 15.19 -9.84 -1.20
CA ALA A 31 15.46 -10.89 -2.19
C ALA A 31 16.25 -10.35 -3.37
N ARG A 32 15.92 -9.15 -3.85
CA ARG A 32 16.63 -8.52 -4.97
C ARG A 32 18.08 -8.21 -4.60
N ASP A 33 18.30 -7.70 -3.38
CA ASP A 33 19.63 -7.30 -2.94
C ASP A 33 20.56 -8.50 -2.73
N THR A 34 19.99 -9.68 -2.49
CA THR A 34 20.77 -10.90 -2.29
C THR A 34 20.75 -11.79 -3.54
N MET A 35 20.17 -11.31 -4.64
CA MET A 35 20.05 -12.08 -5.86
C MET A 35 21.43 -12.33 -6.49
N PRO A 36 21.78 -13.59 -6.81
CA PRO A 36 23.03 -13.84 -7.52
C PRO A 36 22.92 -13.37 -8.99
N PRO A 37 24.05 -13.15 -9.67
CA PRO A 37 24.05 -12.65 -11.05
C PRO A 37 23.67 -13.73 -12.07
N ILE A 38 22.90 -14.73 -11.69
CA ILE A 38 22.42 -15.77 -12.58
C ILE A 38 20.90 -15.72 -12.65
N PRO A 39 20.29 -16.15 -13.76
CA PRO A 39 18.83 -16.12 -13.87
C PRO A 39 18.17 -16.97 -12.79
N LEU A 40 17.05 -16.48 -12.26
CA LEU A 40 16.25 -17.25 -11.32
C LEU A 40 15.55 -18.38 -12.04
N GLU A 41 15.46 -19.54 -11.39
CA GLU A 41 14.81 -20.71 -11.93
C GLU A 41 14.03 -21.44 -10.84
N GLY A 42 13.09 -22.29 -11.26
CA GLY A 42 12.37 -23.17 -10.35
C GLY A 42 11.63 -22.45 -9.26
N ASP A 43 11.80 -22.94 -8.03
CA ASP A 43 11.07 -22.41 -6.87
C ASP A 43 11.43 -20.96 -6.56
N GLU A 44 12.65 -20.55 -6.81
CA GLU A 44 13.07 -19.17 -6.59
C GLU A 44 12.36 -18.22 -7.54
N LEU A 45 12.27 -18.59 -8.80
CA LEU A 45 11.53 -17.80 -9.78
C LEU A 45 10.04 -17.75 -9.44
N ALA A 46 9.47 -18.88 -9.03
CA ALA A 46 8.07 -18.95 -8.66
C ALA A 46 7.78 -18.04 -7.45
N ALA A 47 8.66 -18.04 -6.45
CA ALA A 47 8.52 -17.18 -5.28
C ALA A 47 8.62 -15.69 -5.65
N TRP A 48 9.55 -15.35 -6.52
CA TRP A 48 9.72 -13.99 -7.02
C TRP A 48 8.45 -13.49 -7.71
N CYS A 49 7.94 -14.29 -8.65
CA CYS A 49 6.72 -13.94 -9.39
C CYS A 49 5.51 -13.87 -8.48
N SER A 50 5.42 -14.76 -7.49
CA SER A 50 4.32 -14.76 -6.53
C SER A 50 4.30 -13.47 -5.70
N ARG A 51 5.46 -13.01 -5.22
CA ARG A 51 5.54 -11.76 -4.49
C ARG A 51 5.09 -10.57 -5.34
N LEU A 52 5.55 -10.52 -6.59
CA LEU A 52 5.15 -9.44 -7.50
C LEU A 52 3.64 -9.43 -7.73
N ARG A 53 3.04 -10.60 -7.93
CA ARG A 53 1.60 -10.71 -8.10
C ARG A 53 0.85 -10.25 -6.84
N GLN A 54 1.32 -10.66 -5.66
CA GLN A 54 0.71 -10.25 -4.40
C GLN A 54 0.81 -8.74 -4.18
N MET A 55 1.96 -8.16 -4.47
CA MET A 55 2.16 -6.71 -4.38
C MET A 55 1.20 -5.98 -5.31
N ASN A 56 1.11 -6.42 -6.56
CA ASN A 56 0.24 -5.81 -7.54
C ASN A 56 -1.24 -5.94 -7.14
N ALA A 57 -1.66 -7.12 -6.71
CA ALA A 57 -3.04 -7.37 -6.30
C ALA A 57 -3.41 -6.51 -5.09
N THR A 58 -2.51 -6.38 -4.12
CA THR A 58 -2.74 -5.57 -2.94
C THR A 58 -2.83 -4.09 -3.28
N GLU A 59 -1.97 -3.63 -4.19
CA GLU A 59 -1.99 -2.24 -4.64
C GLU A 59 -3.31 -1.90 -5.36
N ILE A 60 -3.75 -2.79 -6.25
CA ILE A 60 -5.03 -2.61 -6.96
C ILE A 60 -6.19 -2.56 -5.97
N ASP A 61 -6.18 -3.47 -5.00
CA ASP A 61 -7.22 -3.52 -3.99
C ASP A 61 -7.23 -2.24 -3.15
N LEU A 62 -6.07 -1.73 -2.78
CA LEU A 62 -5.97 -0.45 -2.07
C LEU A 62 -6.50 0.70 -2.90
N ALA A 63 -6.20 0.72 -4.20
CA ALA A 63 -6.67 1.78 -5.10
C ALA A 63 -8.19 1.85 -5.16
N HIS A 64 -8.86 0.74 -4.92
CA HIS A 64 -10.32 0.66 -4.96
C HIS A 64 -10.97 0.61 -3.58
N SER A 65 -10.19 0.75 -2.53
CA SER A 65 -10.68 0.73 -1.16
C SER A 65 -10.97 2.14 -0.66
N ASN A 66 -11.88 2.24 0.31
CA ASN A 66 -12.18 3.51 0.96
C ASN A 66 -11.61 3.47 2.38
N PRO A 67 -10.67 4.36 2.73
CA PRO A 67 -10.21 4.42 4.09
C PRO A 67 -11.32 4.91 5.01
N LYS A 68 -11.38 4.37 6.21
CA LYS A 68 -12.39 4.73 7.20
C LYS A 68 -11.83 5.57 8.32
N SER A 69 -10.55 5.88 8.27
CA SER A 69 -9.85 6.63 9.31
C SER A 69 -8.84 7.58 8.68
N VAL A 70 -8.40 8.55 9.46
CA VAL A 70 -7.30 9.43 9.05
C VAL A 70 -6.04 8.61 8.84
N GLU A 71 -5.80 7.62 9.70
CA GLU A 71 -4.66 6.73 9.55
C GLU A 71 -4.69 6.00 8.21
N GLY A 72 -5.86 5.49 7.81
CA GLY A 72 -6.02 4.84 6.52
C GLY A 72 -5.72 5.78 5.36
N ALA A 73 -6.18 7.03 5.46
CA ALA A 73 -5.91 8.02 4.42
C ALA A 73 -4.41 8.32 4.30
N PHE A 74 -3.72 8.42 5.44
CA PHE A 74 -2.27 8.62 5.42
C PHE A 74 -1.54 7.42 4.82
N GLU A 75 -2.01 6.19 5.09
CA GLU A 75 -1.42 5.01 4.49
C GLU A 75 -1.58 5.00 2.97
N MET A 76 -2.71 5.47 2.46
CA MET A 76 -2.90 5.60 1.02
C MET A 76 -1.97 6.64 0.41
N LEU A 77 -1.76 7.77 1.09
CA LEU A 77 -0.82 8.78 0.64
C LEU A 77 0.62 8.25 0.68
N ARG A 78 0.95 7.44 1.68
CA ARG A 78 2.25 6.78 1.77
C ARG A 78 2.49 5.88 0.56
N LEU A 79 1.46 5.15 0.12
CA LEU A 79 1.55 4.31 -1.06
C LEU A 79 1.79 5.15 -2.31
N VAL A 80 1.10 6.27 -2.45
CA VAL A 80 1.30 7.19 -3.59
C VAL A 80 2.74 7.67 -3.61
N ARG A 81 3.27 8.12 -2.46
CA ARG A 81 4.65 8.58 -2.37
C ARG A 81 5.62 7.48 -2.78
N HIS A 82 5.40 6.26 -2.30
CA HIS A 82 6.25 5.13 -2.64
C HIS A 82 6.26 4.87 -4.14
N ARG A 83 5.09 4.90 -4.77
CA ARG A 83 4.98 4.67 -6.21
C ARG A 83 5.64 5.79 -7.02
N LEU A 84 5.47 7.03 -6.59
CA LEU A 84 6.11 8.16 -7.27
C LEU A 84 7.63 8.06 -7.19
N ASP A 85 8.17 7.61 -6.05
CA ASP A 85 9.61 7.41 -5.90
C ASP A 85 10.13 6.31 -6.84
N GLN A 86 9.30 5.32 -7.16
CA GLN A 86 9.68 4.24 -8.05
C GLN A 86 9.51 4.57 -9.53
N LEU A 87 8.62 5.50 -9.85
CA LEU A 87 8.31 5.86 -11.23
C LEU A 87 9.08 7.09 -11.66
N GLU A 88 10.40 6.97 -11.73
CA GLU A 88 11.24 8.10 -12.07
C GLU A 88 11.05 8.58 -13.51
N ASP A 89 11.01 7.63 -14.45
CA ASP A 89 11.08 7.99 -15.85
C ASP A 89 9.85 7.66 -16.68
N VAL A 90 9.08 6.67 -16.28
CA VAL A 90 7.95 6.21 -17.10
C VAL A 90 6.73 5.97 -16.25
N LEU A 91 5.72 6.81 -16.41
CA LEU A 91 4.42 6.61 -15.77
C LEU A 91 3.51 5.89 -16.75
N ARG A 92 3.16 4.65 -16.47
CA ARG A 92 2.21 3.91 -17.30
C ARG A 92 0.80 4.43 -17.05
N LEU A 93 -0.04 4.32 -18.05
CA LEU A 93 -1.42 4.75 -17.93
C LEU A 93 -2.15 4.05 -16.78
N SER A 94 -1.92 2.74 -16.60
CA SER A 94 -2.54 2.00 -15.51
C SER A 94 -2.06 2.47 -14.15
N ASP A 95 -0.78 2.83 -14.02
CA ASP A 95 -0.23 3.35 -12.77
C ASP A 95 -0.84 4.71 -12.45
N ALA A 96 -0.96 5.58 -13.46
CA ALA A 96 -1.58 6.88 -13.29
C ALA A 96 -3.03 6.75 -12.82
N HIS A 97 -3.76 5.79 -13.37
CA HIS A 97 -5.15 5.54 -12.97
C HIS A 97 -5.23 5.11 -11.50
N HIS A 98 -4.38 4.18 -11.09
CA HIS A 98 -4.35 3.71 -9.71
C HIS A 98 -3.99 4.84 -8.73
N LEU A 99 -2.98 5.63 -9.07
CA LEU A 99 -2.56 6.75 -8.24
C LEU A 99 -3.67 7.78 -8.09
N SER A 100 -4.35 8.09 -9.18
CA SER A 100 -5.47 9.02 -9.17
C SER A 100 -6.57 8.55 -8.23
N LYS A 101 -6.91 7.25 -8.28
CA LYS A 101 -7.92 6.67 -7.39
C LYS A 101 -7.50 6.75 -5.93
N ILE A 102 -6.25 6.46 -5.64
CA ILE A 102 -5.72 6.51 -4.28
C ILE A 102 -5.81 7.94 -3.73
N ILE A 103 -5.39 8.92 -4.53
CA ILE A 103 -5.44 10.33 -4.12
C ILE A 103 -6.89 10.75 -3.86
N GLU A 104 -7.80 10.43 -4.77
CA GLU A 104 -9.21 10.79 -4.65
C GLU A 104 -9.83 10.24 -3.36
N ARG A 105 -9.57 8.96 -3.06
CA ARG A 105 -10.11 8.33 -1.87
C ARG A 105 -9.48 8.87 -0.59
N SER A 106 -8.20 9.19 -0.64
CA SER A 106 -7.49 9.79 0.51
C SER A 106 -8.04 11.16 0.83
N GLU A 107 -8.26 12.00 -0.19
CA GLU A 107 -8.83 13.33 0.00
C GLU A 107 -10.23 13.24 0.60
N ARG A 108 -11.04 12.30 0.11
CA ARG A 108 -12.40 12.11 0.61
C ARG A 108 -12.40 11.72 2.09
N ALA A 109 -11.50 10.80 2.47
CA ALA A 109 -11.39 10.36 3.86
C ALA A 109 -10.90 11.47 4.78
N LEU A 110 -9.93 12.26 4.32
CA LEU A 110 -9.44 13.39 5.10
C LEU A 110 -10.52 14.45 5.30
N ARG A 111 -11.31 14.72 4.27
CA ARG A 111 -12.42 15.67 4.40
C ARG A 111 -13.45 15.21 5.43
N LYS A 112 -13.77 13.91 5.43
CA LYS A 112 -14.68 13.35 6.43
C LYS A 112 -14.11 13.48 7.83
N ALA A 113 -12.82 13.20 8.01
CA ALA A 113 -12.16 13.29 9.30
C ALA A 113 -12.19 14.73 9.84
N VAL A 114 -11.91 15.71 8.97
CA VAL A 114 -11.95 17.13 9.34
C VAL A 114 -13.37 17.53 9.74
N ARG A 115 -14.39 17.12 9.00
CA ARG A 115 -15.77 17.42 9.34
C ARG A 115 -16.17 16.88 10.69
N ARG A 116 -15.73 15.64 11.01
CA ARG A 116 -16.02 15.04 12.32
C ARG A 116 -15.39 15.84 13.45
N GLN A 117 -14.16 16.30 13.26
CA GLN A 117 -13.48 17.11 14.24
C GLN A 117 -14.20 18.45 14.45
N ASN A 118 -14.64 19.06 13.36
CA ASN A 118 -15.32 20.36 13.43
C ASN A 118 -16.72 20.23 14.03
N ALA A 119 -17.36 19.08 13.90
CA ALA A 119 -18.68 18.83 14.45
C ALA A 119 -18.65 18.62 15.97
N ASN A 120 -17.50 18.28 16.52
CA ASN A 120 -17.35 18.07 17.96
C ASN A 120 -16.85 19.33 18.63
#